data_22b8ba26c7f521aeda46c2fc60b0efbe
#
_entry.id   22b8ba26c7f521aeda46c2fc60b0efbe
#
_cell.length_a   1.000
_cell.length_b   1.000
_cell.length_c   1.000
_cell.angle_alpha   90.00
_cell.angle_beta   90.00
_cell.angle_gamma   90.00
#
_symmetry.space_group_name_H-M   'P 1'
#
loop_
_entity.id
_entity.type
_entity.pdbx_description
1 polymer ?
#
loop_
_entity_poly.entity_id
_entity_poly.type
_entity_poly.pdbx_seq_one_letter_code
_entity_poly.pdbx_strand_id
1 'polypeptide(L)'
;MKYLKIISMLTAAAVLAAVLTCVGFYQYLENGDGNFSREVPAAEQQLRLRLVTAAKQWLGTQEASVSHAQILEIYNLHEPLAQGYEVKLEDNWCAAFASAVAISCNLTDIVPTECGCERQVGLWMDIGRWEENEKYQPLPGDYIYYAWDDNWKFGNCTGWADHVGIVVGTAGPFIKVIEGNKDDQVAYRIIFRHHPEIRGYGLPDFGSKNQ
;
A
#
# COMPACT_ATOMS: atom_id res chain seq x y z
N MET A 1 -24.09 33.17 35.13
CA MET A 1 -22.62 32.94 35.21
C MET A 1 -22.22 31.47 35.52
N LYS A 2 -22.85 30.79 36.47
CA LYS A 2 -22.50 29.40 36.83
C LYS A 2 -22.73 28.41 35.68
N TYR A 3 -23.86 28.50 34.96
CA TYR A 3 -24.18 27.59 33.81
C TYR A 3 -23.24 27.79 32.61
N LEU A 4 -22.80 29.03 32.33
CA LEU A 4 -21.86 29.28 31.22
C LEU A 4 -20.49 28.65 31.49
N LYS A 5 -20.03 28.65 32.74
CA LYS A 5 -18.77 27.96 33.12
C LYS A 5 -18.88 26.44 33.01
N ILE A 6 -20.02 25.84 33.38
CA ILE A 6 -20.26 24.42 33.27
C ILE A 6 -20.28 23.98 31.79
N ILE A 7 -20.97 24.71 30.92
CA ILE A 7 -21.01 24.44 29.47
C ILE A 7 -19.61 24.55 28.88
N SER A 8 -18.84 25.56 29.22
CA SER A 8 -17.45 25.74 28.77
C SER A 8 -16.53 24.61 29.24
N MET A 9 -16.71 24.12 30.46
CA MET A 9 -15.91 22.97 30.95
C MET A 9 -16.30 21.66 30.28
N LEU A 10 -17.59 21.44 30.00
CA LEU A 10 -18.05 20.24 29.28
C LEU A 10 -17.58 20.22 27.82
N THR A 11 -17.60 21.38 27.15
CA THR A 11 -17.06 21.48 25.78
C THR A 11 -15.54 21.27 25.74
N ALA A 12 -14.79 21.84 26.69
CA ALA A 12 -13.34 21.64 26.78
C ALA A 12 -12.99 20.17 27.06
N ALA A 13 -13.72 19.49 27.94
CA ALA A 13 -13.52 18.07 28.23
C ALA A 13 -13.84 17.19 27.02
N ALA A 14 -14.90 17.48 26.28
CA ALA A 14 -15.25 16.77 25.05
C ALA A 14 -14.19 16.93 23.95
N VAL A 15 -13.68 18.15 23.78
CA VAL A 15 -12.58 18.42 22.82
C VAL A 15 -11.31 17.69 23.23
N LEU A 16 -10.95 17.73 24.52
CA LEU A 16 -9.76 17.00 25.01
C LEU A 16 -9.91 15.49 24.83
N ALA A 17 -11.09 14.93 25.12
CA ALA A 17 -11.35 13.51 24.89
C ALA A 17 -11.24 13.15 23.41
N ALA A 18 -11.77 13.96 22.49
CA ALA A 18 -11.65 13.76 21.06
C ALA A 18 -10.18 13.80 20.59
N VAL A 19 -9.40 14.78 21.07
CA VAL A 19 -7.96 14.87 20.76
C VAL A 19 -7.19 13.65 21.26
N LEU A 20 -7.41 13.21 22.50
CA LEU A 20 -6.77 12.02 23.06
C LEU A 20 -7.15 10.75 22.29
N THR A 21 -8.41 10.66 21.84
CA THR A 21 -8.86 9.53 21.02
C THR A 21 -8.19 9.55 19.65
N CYS A 22 -8.07 10.71 19.01
CA CYS A 22 -7.36 10.85 17.73
C CYS A 22 -5.87 10.54 17.86
N VAL A 23 -5.21 11.04 18.91
CA VAL A 23 -3.78 10.73 19.17
C VAL A 23 -3.59 9.25 19.45
N GLY A 24 -4.44 8.64 20.27
CA GLY A 24 -4.41 7.20 20.55
C GLY A 24 -4.63 6.36 19.30
N PHE A 25 -5.57 6.76 18.44
CA PHE A 25 -5.81 6.10 17.15
C PHE A 25 -4.63 6.25 16.20
N TYR A 26 -4.04 7.46 16.12
CA TYR A 26 -2.84 7.68 15.31
C TYR A 26 -1.67 6.82 15.79
N GLN A 27 -1.38 6.79 17.09
CA GLN A 27 -0.35 5.92 17.66
C GLN A 27 -0.63 4.42 17.41
N TYR A 28 -1.89 4.02 17.48
CA TYR A 28 -2.31 2.66 17.16
C TYR A 28 -2.00 2.29 15.70
N LEU A 29 -2.24 3.20 14.75
CA LEU A 29 -1.92 3.01 13.34
C LEU A 29 -0.40 3.01 13.08
N GLU A 30 0.35 3.86 13.78
CA GLU A 30 1.83 3.87 13.72
C GLU A 30 2.42 2.56 14.27
N ASN A 31 1.90 2.06 15.39
CA ASN A 31 2.30 0.78 15.96
C ASN A 31 1.90 -0.43 15.09
N GLY A 32 1.04 -0.24 14.10
CA GLY A 32 0.68 -1.22 13.09
C GLY A 32 1.76 -1.46 12.03
N ASP A 33 2.75 -0.57 11.92
CA ASP A 33 3.84 -0.71 10.96
C ASP A 33 4.63 -2.00 11.22
N GLY A 34 4.71 -2.85 10.19
CA GLY A 34 5.39 -4.14 10.29
C GLY A 34 4.65 -5.20 11.13
N ASN A 35 3.42 -4.95 11.57
CA ASN A 35 2.62 -5.96 12.24
C ASN A 35 2.16 -7.05 11.28
N PHE A 36 2.41 -8.29 11.66
CA PHE A 36 1.99 -9.48 10.94
C PHE A 36 0.70 -10.02 11.57
N SER A 37 -0.33 -10.24 10.77
CA SER A 37 -1.62 -10.78 11.21
C SER A 37 -1.56 -12.28 11.56
N ARG A 38 -0.47 -12.95 11.18
CA ARG A 38 -0.17 -14.36 11.47
C ARG A 38 1.33 -14.57 11.62
N GLU A 39 1.73 -15.71 12.17
CA GLU A 39 3.13 -16.10 12.24
C GLU A 39 3.72 -16.29 10.84
N VAL A 40 4.92 -15.77 10.65
CA VAL A 40 5.70 -15.83 9.42
C VAL A 40 7.15 -16.15 9.79
N PRO A 41 7.85 -17.03 9.08
CA PRO A 41 9.26 -17.32 9.33
C PRO A 41 10.12 -16.07 9.39
N ALA A 42 11.09 -16.01 10.31
CA ALA A 42 11.89 -14.80 10.55
C ALA A 42 12.61 -14.30 9.28
N ALA A 43 13.12 -15.20 8.44
CA ALA A 43 13.77 -14.85 7.18
C ALA A 43 12.79 -14.20 6.18
N GLU A 44 11.55 -14.72 6.09
CA GLU A 44 10.49 -14.09 5.29
C GLU A 44 10.11 -12.73 5.85
N GLN A 45 9.97 -12.58 7.18
CA GLN A 45 9.70 -11.29 7.81
C GLN A 45 10.74 -10.24 7.42
N GLN A 46 12.02 -10.60 7.43
CA GLN A 46 13.11 -9.69 7.06
C GLN A 46 12.98 -9.20 5.61
N LEU A 47 12.66 -10.08 4.67
CA LEU A 47 12.49 -9.72 3.26
C LEU A 47 11.28 -8.80 3.06
N ARG A 48 10.14 -9.12 3.69
CA ARG A 48 8.93 -8.31 3.67
C ARG A 48 9.19 -6.90 4.22
N LEU A 49 9.84 -6.81 5.39
CA LEU A 49 10.19 -5.53 6.01
C LEU A 49 11.23 -4.75 5.22
N ARG A 50 12.16 -5.42 4.51
CA ARG A 50 13.09 -4.76 3.60
C ARG A 50 12.36 -4.08 2.45
N LEU A 51 11.38 -4.75 1.82
CA LEU A 51 10.54 -4.17 0.78
C LEU A 51 9.77 -2.95 1.30
N VAL A 52 9.10 -3.09 2.45
CA VAL A 52 8.37 -1.98 3.10
C VAL A 52 9.30 -0.81 3.42
N THR A 53 10.49 -1.09 3.95
CA THR A 53 11.48 -0.05 4.28
C THR A 53 11.95 0.68 3.03
N ALA A 54 12.20 -0.03 1.94
CA ALA A 54 12.57 0.58 0.66
C ALA A 54 11.45 1.47 0.11
N ALA A 55 10.19 1.05 0.19
CA ALA A 55 9.05 1.89 -0.18
C ALA A 55 8.98 3.16 0.67
N LYS A 56 9.16 3.04 1.98
CA LYS A 56 9.10 4.18 2.94
C LYS A 56 10.18 5.23 2.72
N GLN A 57 11.31 4.89 2.09
CA GLN A 57 12.36 5.87 1.77
C GLN A 57 11.88 6.95 0.77
N TRP A 58 10.86 6.65 -0.01
CA TRP A 58 10.28 7.57 -0.99
C TRP A 58 9.12 8.41 -0.44
N LEU A 59 8.73 8.22 0.81
CA LEU A 59 7.58 8.91 1.41
C LEU A 59 7.72 10.44 1.27
N GLY A 60 6.67 11.10 0.76
CA GLY A 60 6.64 12.54 0.52
C GLY A 60 7.24 12.96 -0.83
N THR A 61 7.72 12.02 -1.67
CA THR A 61 8.11 12.34 -3.06
C THR A 61 6.91 12.90 -3.80
N GLN A 62 7.04 14.11 -4.30
CA GLN A 62 6.01 14.80 -5.10
C GLN A 62 6.20 14.47 -6.59
N GLU A 63 5.09 14.41 -7.35
CA GLU A 63 5.11 14.30 -8.80
C GLU A 63 5.96 15.43 -9.41
N ALA A 64 6.57 15.16 -10.56
CA ALA A 64 7.49 16.05 -11.28
C ALA A 64 8.72 16.52 -10.47
N SER A 65 8.98 15.97 -9.28
CA SER A 65 10.21 16.22 -8.52
C SER A 65 11.38 15.39 -9.04
N VAL A 66 12.60 15.73 -8.59
CA VAL A 66 13.81 14.92 -8.86
C VAL A 66 13.66 13.50 -8.34
N SER A 67 13.09 13.33 -7.15
CA SER A 67 12.88 12.01 -6.56
C SER A 67 11.85 11.19 -7.34
N HIS A 68 10.80 11.83 -7.91
CA HIS A 68 9.88 11.16 -8.82
C HIS A 68 10.61 10.66 -10.07
N ALA A 69 11.42 11.50 -10.72
CA ALA A 69 12.21 11.08 -11.85
C ALA A 69 13.15 9.90 -11.54
N GLN A 70 13.74 9.86 -10.34
CA GLN A 70 14.56 8.74 -9.89
C GLN A 70 13.76 7.43 -9.73
N ILE A 71 12.53 7.50 -9.24
CA ILE A 71 11.63 6.32 -9.17
C ILE A 71 11.38 5.77 -10.58
N LEU A 72 11.03 6.65 -11.53
CA LEU A 72 10.79 6.26 -12.91
C LEU A 72 12.06 5.73 -13.59
N GLU A 73 13.23 6.31 -13.31
CA GLU A 73 14.51 5.84 -13.84
C GLU A 73 14.80 4.40 -13.38
N ILE A 74 14.57 4.08 -12.08
CA ILE A 74 14.73 2.71 -11.57
C ILE A 74 13.85 1.72 -12.34
N TYR A 75 12.60 2.08 -12.62
CA TYR A 75 11.69 1.25 -13.39
C TYR A 75 12.12 1.14 -14.86
N ASN A 76 12.40 2.27 -15.51
CA ASN A 76 12.70 2.35 -16.94
C ASN A 76 14.03 1.68 -17.34
N LEU A 77 15.00 1.61 -16.42
CA LEU A 77 16.28 0.92 -16.63
C LEU A 77 16.21 -0.59 -16.37
N HIS A 78 15.07 -1.10 -15.89
CA HIS A 78 14.91 -2.52 -15.61
C HIS A 78 14.59 -3.32 -16.88
N GLU A 79 15.37 -4.39 -17.14
CA GLU A 79 15.14 -5.27 -18.27
C GLU A 79 14.65 -6.67 -17.84
N PRO A 80 13.67 -7.26 -18.52
CA PRO A 80 12.95 -6.68 -19.67
C PRO A 80 11.96 -5.61 -19.23
N LEU A 81 11.94 -4.48 -19.95
CA LEU A 81 10.99 -3.41 -19.70
C LEU A 81 9.57 -3.86 -20.10
N ALA A 82 8.62 -3.80 -19.18
CA ALA A 82 7.25 -4.23 -19.42
C ALA A 82 6.63 -3.43 -20.60
N GLN A 83 6.02 -4.14 -21.54
CA GLN A 83 5.46 -3.57 -22.77
C GLN A 83 6.49 -2.82 -23.65
N GLY A 84 7.77 -2.80 -23.31
CA GLY A 84 8.76 -1.93 -23.95
C GLY A 84 8.44 -0.44 -23.78
N TYR A 85 7.71 -0.08 -22.73
CA TYR A 85 7.21 1.27 -22.50
C TYR A 85 7.97 1.95 -21.36
N GLU A 86 8.68 3.04 -21.70
CA GLU A 86 9.27 3.95 -20.71
C GLU A 86 8.20 4.86 -20.13
N VAL A 87 7.98 4.77 -18.80
CA VAL A 87 7.03 5.64 -18.08
C VAL A 87 7.58 7.06 -18.02
N LYS A 88 6.73 8.04 -18.36
CA LYS A 88 7.06 9.46 -18.39
C LYS A 88 6.58 10.17 -17.14
N LEU A 89 7.08 11.41 -16.94
CA LEU A 89 6.74 12.21 -15.76
C LEU A 89 5.25 12.57 -15.64
N GLU A 90 4.53 12.60 -16.75
CA GLU A 90 3.11 12.92 -16.84
C GLU A 90 2.19 11.67 -16.82
N ASP A 91 2.76 10.48 -16.78
CA ASP A 91 1.99 9.24 -16.72
C ASP A 91 1.54 8.91 -15.29
N ASN A 92 0.50 8.08 -15.18
CA ASN A 92 0.16 7.46 -13.89
C ASN A 92 1.28 6.51 -13.46
N TRP A 93 1.85 6.71 -12.30
CA TRP A 93 3.08 6.04 -11.87
C TRP A 93 2.95 5.15 -10.63
N CYS A 94 1.72 4.83 -10.18
CA CYS A 94 1.52 3.97 -9.00
C CYS A 94 2.11 2.57 -9.19
N ALA A 95 1.88 1.91 -10.34
CA ALA A 95 2.42 0.59 -10.62
C ALA A 95 3.94 0.64 -10.92
N ALA A 96 4.43 1.70 -11.58
CA ALA A 96 5.86 1.92 -11.78
C ALA A 96 6.58 2.11 -10.43
N PHE A 97 6.01 2.87 -9.48
CA PHE A 97 6.52 2.98 -8.11
C PHE A 97 6.61 1.62 -7.42
N ALA A 98 5.50 0.87 -7.41
CA ALA A 98 5.44 -0.44 -6.77
C ALA A 98 6.46 -1.43 -7.37
N SER A 99 6.66 -1.38 -8.69
CA SER A 99 7.69 -2.14 -9.42
C SER A 99 9.11 -1.66 -9.10
N ALA A 100 9.37 -0.35 -9.08
CA ALA A 100 10.68 0.23 -8.76
C ALA A 100 11.15 -0.16 -7.35
N VAL A 101 10.23 -0.25 -6.38
CA VAL A 101 10.54 -0.73 -5.03
C VAL A 101 11.00 -2.19 -5.05
N ALA A 102 10.31 -3.07 -5.81
CA ALA A 102 10.71 -4.47 -5.94
C ALA A 102 12.07 -4.62 -6.64
N ILE A 103 12.30 -3.85 -7.72
CA ILE A 103 13.59 -3.79 -8.45
C ILE A 103 14.72 -3.40 -7.51
N SER A 104 14.55 -2.33 -6.73
CA SER A 104 15.54 -1.85 -5.76
C SER A 104 15.88 -2.89 -4.68
N CYS A 105 14.98 -3.82 -4.43
CA CYS A 105 15.14 -4.90 -3.46
C CYS A 105 15.64 -6.22 -4.08
N ASN A 106 15.90 -6.29 -5.39
CA ASN A 106 16.20 -7.56 -6.09
C ASN A 106 15.12 -8.64 -5.85
N LEU A 107 13.84 -8.27 -5.97
CA LEU A 107 12.70 -9.15 -5.74
C LEU A 107 11.85 -9.38 -7.00
N THR A 108 12.38 -9.06 -8.17
CA THR A 108 11.65 -9.16 -9.46
C THR A 108 11.36 -10.60 -9.91
N ASP A 109 11.99 -11.58 -9.32
CA ASP A 109 11.70 -13.00 -9.50
C ASP A 109 10.47 -13.50 -8.73
N ILE A 110 10.02 -12.72 -7.72
CA ILE A 110 8.82 -13.03 -6.93
C ILE A 110 7.76 -11.90 -6.98
N VAL A 111 8.09 -10.78 -7.58
CA VAL A 111 7.19 -9.63 -7.79
C VAL A 111 7.19 -9.28 -9.28
N PRO A 112 6.10 -9.47 -10.00
CA PRO A 112 5.99 -9.05 -11.39
C PRO A 112 6.17 -7.54 -11.53
N THR A 113 7.01 -7.10 -12.47
CA THR A 113 7.21 -5.68 -12.79
C THR A 113 6.29 -5.26 -13.93
N GLU A 114 5.55 -4.18 -13.75
CA GLU A 114 4.63 -3.61 -14.74
C GLU A 114 4.33 -2.14 -14.42
N CYS A 115 3.94 -1.35 -15.40
CA CYS A 115 3.51 0.04 -15.20
C CYS A 115 1.98 0.21 -15.24
N GLY A 116 1.23 -0.83 -15.56
CA GLY A 116 -0.23 -0.85 -15.56
C GLY A 116 -0.80 -1.79 -14.52
N CYS A 117 -1.67 -1.28 -13.64
CA CYS A 117 -2.20 -2.03 -12.50
C CYS A 117 -2.89 -3.32 -12.91
N GLU A 118 -3.84 -3.28 -13.84
CA GLU A 118 -4.58 -4.46 -14.27
C GLU A 118 -3.68 -5.48 -15.00
N ARG A 119 -2.67 -5.02 -15.76
CA ARG A 119 -1.71 -5.94 -16.36
C ARG A 119 -0.86 -6.64 -15.30
N GLN A 120 -0.48 -5.91 -14.24
CA GLN A 120 0.25 -6.49 -13.12
C GLN A 120 -0.62 -7.52 -12.38
N VAL A 121 -1.93 -7.28 -12.23
CA VAL A 121 -2.89 -8.27 -11.71
C VAL A 121 -2.87 -9.54 -12.57
N GLY A 122 -2.91 -9.40 -13.91
CA GLY A 122 -2.79 -10.55 -14.82
C GLY A 122 -1.51 -11.36 -14.58
N LEU A 123 -0.37 -10.70 -14.38
CA LEU A 123 0.89 -11.36 -14.08
C LEU A 123 0.88 -12.09 -12.72
N TRP A 124 0.22 -11.53 -11.70
CA TRP A 124 0.00 -12.21 -10.42
C TRP A 124 -0.86 -13.47 -10.57
N MET A 125 -1.90 -13.40 -11.41
CA MET A 125 -2.74 -14.56 -11.74
C MET A 125 -1.95 -15.65 -12.46
N ASP A 126 -1.13 -15.28 -13.44
CA ASP A 126 -0.32 -16.20 -14.25
C ASP A 126 0.67 -17.02 -13.40
N ILE A 127 1.23 -16.41 -12.36
CA ILE A 127 2.13 -17.10 -11.41
C ILE A 127 1.41 -17.73 -10.22
N GLY A 128 0.05 -17.70 -10.19
CA GLY A 128 -0.76 -18.28 -9.11
C GLY A 128 -0.62 -17.57 -7.75
N ARG A 129 -0.32 -16.27 -7.78
CA ARG A 129 -0.06 -15.45 -6.58
C ARG A 129 -1.05 -14.29 -6.43
N TRP A 130 -2.23 -14.42 -7.01
CA TRP A 130 -3.33 -13.48 -6.86
C TRP A 130 -4.35 -13.97 -5.84
N GLU A 131 -4.84 -13.07 -4.97
CA GLU A 131 -5.82 -13.38 -3.92
C GLU A 131 -6.99 -12.39 -3.96
N GLU A 132 -8.22 -12.90 -4.15
CA GLU A 132 -9.47 -12.14 -4.22
C GLU A 132 -10.39 -12.37 -3.02
N ASN A 133 -9.95 -13.13 -2.03
CA ASN A 133 -10.80 -13.46 -0.89
C ASN A 133 -10.95 -12.26 0.05
N GLU A 134 -12.17 -11.75 0.20
CA GLU A 134 -12.52 -10.66 1.12
C GLU A 134 -12.07 -10.88 2.57
N LYS A 135 -11.93 -12.15 2.99
CA LYS A 135 -11.47 -12.52 4.33
C LYS A 135 -9.96 -12.56 4.46
N TYR A 136 -9.26 -12.34 3.35
CA TYR A 136 -7.81 -12.32 3.37
C TYR A 136 -7.29 -11.26 4.34
N GLN A 137 -6.27 -11.65 5.11
CA GLN A 137 -5.58 -10.76 6.03
C GLN A 137 -4.18 -10.48 5.48
N PRO A 138 -3.98 -9.31 4.87
CA PRO A 138 -2.73 -9.00 4.22
C PRO A 138 -1.58 -8.88 5.21
N LEU A 139 -0.39 -9.17 4.73
CA LEU A 139 0.87 -9.05 5.46
C LEU A 139 1.67 -7.85 4.92
N PRO A 140 2.58 -7.28 5.72
CA PRO A 140 3.55 -6.33 5.21
C PRO A 140 4.26 -6.87 3.97
N GLY A 141 4.36 -6.05 2.92
CA GLY A 141 4.97 -6.42 1.65
C GLY A 141 4.05 -7.10 0.64
N ASP A 142 2.79 -7.39 0.99
CA ASP A 142 1.78 -7.75 -0.01
C ASP A 142 1.42 -6.51 -0.85
N TYR A 143 1.05 -6.72 -2.10
CA TYR A 143 0.55 -5.69 -3.00
C TYR A 143 -0.97 -5.64 -2.90
N ILE A 144 -1.55 -4.46 -2.71
CA ILE A 144 -2.99 -4.26 -2.66
C ILE A 144 -3.43 -3.47 -3.89
N TYR A 145 -4.49 -3.92 -4.55
CA TYR A 145 -5.03 -3.32 -5.76
C TYR A 145 -6.43 -2.79 -5.49
N TYR A 146 -6.77 -1.70 -6.18
CA TYR A 146 -8.05 -1.03 -6.06
C TYR A 146 -8.73 -0.90 -7.41
N ALA A 147 -10.07 -0.90 -7.39
CA ALA A 147 -10.96 -0.59 -8.50
C ALA A 147 -11.87 0.55 -8.06
N TRP A 148 -11.41 1.81 -8.28
CA TRP A 148 -12.14 3.00 -7.81
C TRP A 148 -13.40 3.29 -8.59
N ASP A 149 -13.46 2.87 -9.85
CA ASP A 149 -14.58 3.13 -10.76
C ASP A 149 -15.65 2.05 -10.72
N ASP A 150 -15.51 1.01 -9.87
CA ASP A 150 -16.48 -0.06 -9.79
C ASP A 150 -17.70 0.35 -8.96
N ASN A 151 -18.89 0.08 -9.51
CA ASN A 151 -20.14 0.42 -8.83
C ASN A 151 -20.26 -0.30 -7.49
N TRP A 152 -20.15 0.43 -6.41
CA TRP A 152 -20.24 0.06 -5.01
C TRP A 152 -21.09 -1.19 -4.73
N LYS A 153 -20.46 -2.34 -4.65
CA LYS A 153 -21.05 -3.56 -4.12
C LYS A 153 -20.11 -4.07 -3.05
N PHE A 154 -20.55 -4.02 -1.81
CA PHE A 154 -19.78 -4.54 -0.69
C PHE A 154 -19.22 -5.93 -1.00
N GLY A 155 -17.93 -6.09 -0.86
CA GLY A 155 -17.27 -7.37 -0.78
C GLY A 155 -17.27 -8.17 -2.07
N ASN A 156 -17.04 -7.57 -3.22
CA ASN A 156 -17.08 -8.34 -4.47
C ASN A 156 -15.71 -8.63 -5.10
N CYS A 157 -14.62 -7.96 -4.67
CA CYS A 157 -13.27 -8.09 -5.27
C CYS A 157 -13.31 -8.14 -6.81
N THR A 158 -14.16 -7.34 -7.44
CA THR A 158 -14.33 -7.29 -8.90
C THR A 158 -13.87 -5.96 -9.46
N GLY A 159 -13.97 -5.79 -10.75
CA GLY A 159 -13.64 -4.56 -11.44
C GLY A 159 -12.24 -4.59 -12.07
N TRP A 160 -11.86 -3.47 -12.65
CA TRP A 160 -10.58 -3.26 -13.30
C TRP A 160 -9.64 -2.54 -12.33
N ALA A 161 -8.48 -3.11 -12.07
CA ALA A 161 -7.50 -2.49 -11.17
C ALA A 161 -6.90 -1.22 -11.79
N ASP A 162 -7.16 -0.09 -11.17
CA ASP A 162 -6.70 1.24 -11.60
C ASP A 162 -5.66 1.85 -10.66
N HIS A 163 -5.44 1.26 -9.48
CA HIS A 163 -4.43 1.71 -8.52
C HIS A 163 -3.82 0.55 -7.75
N VAL A 164 -2.59 0.77 -7.23
CA VAL A 164 -1.84 -0.22 -6.45
C VAL A 164 -1.02 0.45 -5.34
N GLY A 165 -0.87 -0.27 -4.23
CA GLY A 165 0.04 0.08 -3.15
C GLY A 165 0.70 -1.14 -2.52
N ILE A 166 1.63 -0.88 -1.60
CA ILE A 166 2.34 -1.90 -0.83
C ILE A 166 1.85 -1.84 0.62
N VAL A 167 1.40 -2.97 1.15
CA VAL A 167 0.94 -3.07 2.54
C VAL A 167 2.13 -2.83 3.48
N VAL A 168 1.98 -1.87 4.38
CA VAL A 168 2.98 -1.54 5.42
C VAL A 168 2.73 -2.35 6.68
N GLY A 169 1.46 -2.57 7.02
CA GLY A 169 1.06 -3.32 8.19
C GLY A 169 -0.45 -3.25 8.42
N THR A 170 -0.89 -3.91 9.47
CA THR A 170 -2.31 -3.92 9.85
C THR A 170 -2.49 -3.53 11.32
N ALA A 171 -3.60 -2.85 11.61
CA ALA A 171 -4.00 -2.50 12.98
C ALA A 171 -5.52 -2.74 13.14
N GLY A 172 -5.88 -3.85 13.75
CA GLY A 172 -7.27 -4.31 13.85
C GLY A 172 -7.93 -4.45 12.48
N PRO A 173 -9.02 -3.71 12.19
CA PRO A 173 -9.69 -3.79 10.90
C PRO A 173 -9.05 -2.92 9.81
N PHE A 174 -8.00 -2.19 10.10
CA PHE A 174 -7.37 -1.25 9.18
C PHE A 174 -6.10 -1.83 8.57
N ILE A 175 -5.87 -1.47 7.31
CA ILE A 175 -4.64 -1.74 6.57
C ILE A 175 -3.96 -0.38 6.36
N LYS A 176 -2.66 -0.28 6.67
CA LYS A 176 -1.81 0.84 6.30
C LYS A 176 -1.04 0.47 5.04
N VAL A 177 -1.14 1.30 4.04
CA VAL A 177 -0.57 1.09 2.70
C VAL A 177 0.32 2.27 2.34
N ILE A 178 1.40 2.04 1.61
CA ILE A 178 2.19 3.09 0.96
C ILE A 178 1.97 3.01 -0.54
N GLU A 179 1.67 4.14 -1.17
CA GLU A 179 1.27 4.24 -2.56
C GLU A 179 2.06 5.33 -3.28
N GLY A 180 2.46 5.06 -4.51
CA GLY A 180 2.90 6.09 -5.45
C GLY A 180 1.69 6.71 -6.13
N ASN A 181 1.83 7.93 -6.62
CA ASN A 181 0.76 8.68 -7.32
C ASN A 181 -0.54 8.83 -6.51
N LYS A 182 -0.43 8.81 -5.18
CA LYS A 182 -1.55 9.12 -4.30
C LYS A 182 -1.58 10.62 -4.06
N ASP A 183 -2.57 11.32 -4.63
CA ASP A 183 -2.64 12.78 -4.56
C ASP A 183 -1.32 13.41 -5.07
N ASP A 184 -0.81 12.93 -6.23
CA ASP A 184 0.42 13.34 -6.90
C ASP A 184 1.69 13.18 -6.05
N GLN A 185 1.73 12.19 -5.14
CA GLN A 185 2.88 11.94 -4.29
C GLN A 185 2.99 10.47 -3.84
N VAL A 186 4.13 10.13 -3.20
CA VAL A 186 4.23 8.93 -2.38
C VAL A 186 3.66 9.21 -1.00
N ALA A 187 2.56 8.57 -0.65
CA ALA A 187 1.86 8.82 0.60
C ALA A 187 1.28 7.55 1.22
N TYR A 188 0.93 7.65 2.52
CA TYR A 188 0.18 6.59 3.17
C TYR A 188 -1.32 6.71 2.88
N ARG A 189 -1.95 5.52 2.77
CA ARG A 189 -3.40 5.32 2.87
C ARG A 189 -3.69 4.44 4.09
N ILE A 190 -4.75 4.80 4.82
CA ILE A 190 -5.38 3.92 5.80
C ILE A 190 -6.73 3.51 5.22
N ILE A 191 -6.95 2.23 5.06
CA ILE A 191 -8.18 1.70 4.47
C ILE A 191 -8.76 0.59 5.35
N PHE A 192 -10.08 0.48 5.38
CA PHE A 192 -10.77 -0.60 6.07
C PHE A 192 -10.59 -1.91 5.29
N ARG A 193 -10.28 -3.02 5.96
CA ARG A 193 -9.95 -4.31 5.34
C ARG A 193 -11.05 -4.86 4.39
N HIS A 194 -12.31 -4.52 4.66
CA HIS A 194 -13.44 -4.92 3.82
C HIS A 194 -13.97 -3.73 3.00
N HIS A 195 -13.07 -2.82 2.60
CA HIS A 195 -13.46 -1.71 1.74
C HIS A 195 -13.87 -2.24 0.37
N PRO A 196 -15.04 -1.82 -0.17
CA PRO A 196 -15.57 -2.39 -1.42
C PRO A 196 -14.67 -2.15 -2.64
N GLU A 197 -13.85 -1.13 -2.61
CA GLU A 197 -12.92 -0.80 -3.71
C GLU A 197 -11.62 -1.62 -3.69
N ILE A 198 -11.41 -2.49 -2.71
CA ILE A 198 -10.28 -3.41 -2.75
C ILE A 198 -10.58 -4.48 -3.80
N ARG A 199 -9.77 -4.49 -4.88
CA ARG A 199 -9.87 -5.44 -5.99
C ARG A 199 -9.24 -6.79 -5.63
N GLY A 200 -8.20 -6.80 -4.83
CA GLY A 200 -7.47 -7.99 -4.42
C GLY A 200 -6.01 -7.72 -4.07
N TYR A 201 -5.24 -8.80 -3.96
CA TYR A 201 -3.87 -8.77 -3.47
C TYR A 201 -2.93 -9.60 -4.35
N GLY A 202 -1.75 -9.03 -4.65
CA GLY A 202 -0.59 -9.76 -5.17
C GLY A 202 0.29 -10.24 -4.01
N LEU A 203 0.64 -11.52 -4.00
CA LEU A 203 1.31 -12.19 -2.87
C LEU A 203 2.73 -12.65 -3.25
N PRO A 204 3.77 -11.82 -3.04
CA PRO A 204 5.14 -12.24 -3.34
C PRO A 204 5.55 -13.51 -2.58
N ASP A 205 6.21 -14.44 -3.25
CA ASP A 205 6.69 -15.69 -2.64
C ASP A 205 8.02 -15.50 -1.89
N PHE A 206 7.98 -14.70 -0.83
CA PHE A 206 9.18 -14.46 -0.02
C PHE A 206 9.76 -15.76 0.59
N GLY A 207 8.92 -16.78 0.79
CA GLY A 207 9.36 -18.07 1.32
C GLY A 207 10.32 -18.80 0.39
N SER A 208 10.17 -18.67 -0.93
CA SER A 208 11.05 -19.31 -1.92
C SER A 208 12.47 -18.73 -1.95
N LYS A 209 12.66 -17.50 -1.48
CA LYS A 209 13.97 -16.82 -1.43
C LYS A 209 14.93 -17.35 -0.36
N ASN A 210 14.45 -18.22 0.50
CA ASN A 210 15.20 -18.73 1.66
C ASN A 210 15.61 -20.20 1.51
N GLN A 211 15.51 -20.75 0.28
CA GLN A 211 15.91 -22.14 -0.04
C GLN A 211 17.25 -22.22 -0.73
#